data_609c203dd45385326526f9435b1800ae
#
_entry.id   609c203dd45385326526f9435b1800ae
#
_cell.length_a   1.000
_cell.length_b   1.000
_cell.length_c   1.000
_cell.angle_alpha   90.00
_cell.angle_beta   90.00
_cell.angle_gamma   90.00
#
_symmetry.space_group_name_H-M   'P 1'
#
loop_
_entity.id
_entity.type
_entity.pdbx_description
1 polymer ?
#
loop_
_entity_poly.entity_id
_entity_poly.type
_entity_poly.pdbx_seq_one_letter_code
_entity_poly.pdbx_strand_id
1 'polypeptide(L)'
;KKELSVGVYGIGLLNEKEQRSDIFMDRNVYKNNTGTILYGVPKAAWGEYGGGTPYPICLKACSEYLGEDLEYYFTMVSSAAAFRLVWNTKCWDLSNVDIFHTLSETNEIYGFGAKALGREFSFLGRDEGVTKEEFMEFIKTHIDEGYPCIALGIIGPPEPCIITGYKNNGEELLGWNFFQNDPEFASNIEIDESGYFVCSRWWENTDTQAVMCMGAIDGEKISNDEIIANGVKVLTGREEYGYCKGIDAYDAWKNALGNDSEFTVSDNLFVLFEKMLCQMDAMSCIIDGRENAAKFFRSLAETWEINKEKCNRIADAFARCAEAAKQMRNLFGDMSDMEGMLKKLADKPVRDEVCILIDKAKIFDSEALALMDSVIKKQN
;
A
#
# COMPACT_ATOMS: atom_id res chain seq x y z
N LYS A 1 -39.00 -58.55 2.75
CA LYS A 1 -38.87 -57.70 3.96
C LYS A 1 -37.39 -57.48 4.18
N LYS A 2 -36.92 -56.30 3.86
CA LYS A 2 -35.57 -55.83 4.17
C LYS A 2 -35.72 -54.79 5.28
N GLU A 3 -35.07 -55.05 6.39
CA GLU A 3 -34.92 -54.11 7.50
C GLU A 3 -33.90 -53.03 7.11
N LEU A 4 -34.27 -51.76 7.30
CA LEU A 4 -33.38 -50.62 7.22
C LEU A 4 -32.77 -50.41 8.61
N SER A 5 -31.47 -50.58 8.74
CA SER A 5 -30.71 -50.12 9.90
C SER A 5 -30.37 -48.64 9.74
N VAL A 6 -30.86 -47.82 10.65
CA VAL A 6 -30.49 -46.39 10.79
C VAL A 6 -29.17 -46.31 11.54
N GLY A 7 -28.12 -45.96 10.83
CA GLY A 7 -26.84 -45.64 11.45
C GLY A 7 -26.88 -44.20 11.97
N VAL A 8 -26.72 -44.02 13.26
CA VAL A 8 -26.53 -42.74 13.92
C VAL A 8 -25.10 -42.28 13.61
N TYR A 9 -24.95 -41.28 12.75
CA TYR A 9 -23.68 -40.58 12.56
C TYR A 9 -23.49 -39.62 13.72
N GLY A 10 -22.51 -39.91 14.59
CA GLY A 10 -22.00 -38.97 15.57
C GLY A 10 -21.36 -37.77 14.83
N ILE A 11 -21.91 -36.60 15.04
CA ILE A 11 -21.29 -35.34 14.61
C ILE A 11 -20.14 -35.10 15.59
N GLY A 12 -18.93 -35.52 15.20
CA GLY A 12 -17.71 -35.08 15.85
C GLY A 12 -17.49 -33.61 15.54
N LEU A 13 -17.45 -32.78 16.55
CA LEU A 13 -16.95 -31.42 16.46
C LEU A 13 -15.46 -31.51 16.04
N LEU A 14 -15.20 -31.38 14.73
CA LEU A 14 -13.86 -31.15 14.23
C LEU A 14 -13.39 -29.80 14.73
N ASN A 15 -12.21 -29.78 15.30
CA ASN A 15 -11.59 -28.61 15.88
C ASN A 15 -11.44 -27.54 14.76
N GLU A 16 -11.89 -26.31 14.98
CA GLU A 16 -11.84 -25.23 13.98
C GLU A 16 -10.44 -25.01 13.38
N LYS A 17 -9.38 -25.40 14.09
CA LYS A 17 -7.99 -25.42 13.58
C LYS A 17 -7.77 -26.48 12.49
N GLU A 18 -8.40 -27.63 12.55
CA GLU A 18 -8.24 -28.71 11.53
C GLU A 18 -9.02 -28.36 10.24
N GLN A 19 -10.19 -27.73 10.36
CA GLN A 19 -10.94 -27.28 9.16
C GLN A 19 -10.27 -26.13 8.40
N ARG A 20 -9.44 -25.31 9.07
CA ARG A 20 -8.71 -24.22 8.42
C ARG A 20 -7.41 -24.67 7.74
N SER A 21 -6.80 -25.78 8.14
CA SER A 21 -5.62 -26.35 7.47
C SER A 21 -5.95 -26.98 6.11
N ASP A 22 -7.19 -27.45 5.90
CA ASP A 22 -7.59 -28.13 4.66
C ASP A 22 -7.83 -27.16 3.48
N ILE A 23 -8.02 -25.86 3.74
CA ILE A 23 -8.14 -24.84 2.68
C ILE A 23 -6.81 -24.62 1.94
N PHE A 24 -5.69 -25.02 2.54
CA PHE A 24 -4.35 -24.89 1.95
C PHE A 24 -3.99 -25.97 0.92
N MET A 25 -4.76 -27.06 0.78
CA MET A 25 -4.34 -28.24 0.02
C MET A 25 -4.54 -28.18 -1.50
N ASP A 26 -5.16 -27.14 -2.05
CA ASP A 26 -5.43 -27.05 -3.51
C ASP A 26 -4.63 -25.94 -4.22
N ARG A 27 -3.54 -25.47 -3.61
CA ARG A 27 -2.68 -24.45 -4.20
C ARG A 27 -1.69 -25.09 -5.16
N ASN A 28 -1.51 -24.47 -6.32
CA ASN A 28 -0.62 -24.95 -7.37
C ASN A 28 0.84 -24.66 -7.01
N VAL A 29 1.41 -25.43 -6.09
CA VAL A 29 2.79 -25.28 -5.61
C VAL A 29 3.68 -26.24 -6.39
N TYR A 30 4.67 -25.68 -7.10
CA TYR A 30 5.74 -26.46 -7.70
C TYR A 30 6.95 -26.48 -6.77
N LYS A 31 7.45 -27.65 -6.41
CA LYS A 31 8.64 -27.82 -5.57
C LYS A 31 9.59 -28.86 -6.14
N ASN A 32 10.87 -28.51 -6.18
CA ASN A 32 11.95 -29.42 -6.53
C ASN A 32 13.12 -29.26 -5.54
N ASN A 33 14.26 -29.93 -5.79
CA ASN A 33 15.41 -29.89 -4.87
C ASN A 33 16.08 -28.52 -4.75
N THR A 34 15.82 -27.57 -5.66
CA THR A 34 16.52 -26.28 -5.74
C THR A 34 15.59 -25.09 -5.80
N GLY A 35 14.25 -25.29 -5.74
CA GLY A 35 13.30 -24.19 -5.82
C GLY A 35 11.87 -24.57 -5.50
N THR A 36 11.12 -23.56 -5.10
CA THR A 36 9.68 -23.61 -4.86
C THR A 36 9.01 -22.43 -5.54
N ILE A 37 7.89 -22.66 -6.23
CA ILE A 37 7.11 -21.63 -6.91
C ILE A 37 5.64 -21.78 -6.54
N LEU A 38 5.04 -20.70 -6.10
CA LEU A 38 3.61 -20.58 -5.80
C LEU A 38 2.91 -20.01 -7.04
N TYR A 39 2.29 -20.89 -7.82
CA TYR A 39 1.53 -20.47 -9.00
C TYR A 39 0.12 -19.99 -8.62
N GLY A 40 -0.41 -19.04 -9.40
CA GLY A 40 -1.75 -18.51 -9.20
C GLY A 40 -1.83 -17.36 -8.19
N VAL A 41 -0.70 -16.81 -7.74
CA VAL A 41 -0.72 -15.53 -7.02
C VAL A 41 -1.18 -14.44 -7.98
N PRO A 42 -2.27 -13.71 -7.65
CA PRO A 42 -2.81 -12.68 -8.54
C PRO A 42 -1.78 -11.60 -8.88
N LYS A 43 -1.97 -10.98 -10.03
CA LYS A 43 -1.07 -9.96 -10.54
C LYS A 43 -1.09 -8.71 -9.66
N ALA A 44 0.11 -8.18 -9.38
CA ALA A 44 0.29 -6.86 -8.78
C ALA A 44 0.82 -5.89 -9.86
N ALA A 45 -0.02 -4.90 -10.20
CA ALA A 45 0.31 -3.84 -11.16
C ALA A 45 -0.54 -2.60 -10.88
N TRP A 46 -0.07 -1.41 -11.30
CA TRP A 46 -0.86 -0.19 -11.20
C TRP A 46 -2.20 -0.34 -11.95
N GLY A 47 -3.29 0.04 -11.27
CA GLY A 47 -4.65 -0.03 -11.82
C GLY A 47 -5.29 -1.41 -11.78
N GLU A 48 -4.59 -2.47 -11.37
CA GLU A 48 -5.12 -3.86 -11.38
C GLU A 48 -6.42 -3.98 -10.57
N TYR A 49 -6.49 -3.30 -9.44
CA TYR A 49 -7.69 -3.28 -8.59
C TYR A 49 -8.39 -1.91 -8.57
N GLY A 50 -8.14 -1.10 -9.59
CA GLY A 50 -8.65 0.28 -9.69
C GLY A 50 -7.94 1.27 -8.78
N GLY A 51 -6.75 0.91 -8.25
CA GLY A 51 -5.94 1.73 -7.37
C GLY A 51 -4.49 1.88 -7.83
N GLY A 52 -3.74 2.76 -7.19
CA GLY A 52 -2.38 3.12 -7.57
C GLY A 52 -1.32 2.93 -6.47
N THR A 53 -1.71 2.51 -5.26
CA THR A 53 -0.75 2.37 -4.16
C THR A 53 -0.18 0.94 -4.11
N PRO A 54 1.15 0.76 -4.27
CA PRO A 54 1.74 -0.57 -4.46
C PRO A 54 1.52 -1.55 -3.31
N TYR A 55 1.75 -1.15 -2.05
CA TYR A 55 1.61 -2.09 -0.93
C TYR A 55 0.19 -2.64 -0.74
N PRO A 56 -0.89 -1.83 -0.72
CA PRO A 56 -2.25 -2.35 -0.68
C PRO A 56 -2.63 -3.27 -1.85
N ILE A 57 -2.05 -3.05 -3.05
CA ILE A 57 -2.21 -3.93 -4.20
C ILE A 57 -1.54 -5.28 -3.92
N CYS A 58 -0.30 -5.28 -3.45
CA CYS A 58 0.42 -6.50 -3.06
C CYS A 58 -0.31 -7.24 -1.91
N LEU A 59 -0.77 -6.51 -0.91
CA LEU A 59 -1.53 -7.06 0.22
C LEU A 59 -2.82 -7.74 -0.25
N LYS A 60 -3.58 -7.11 -1.17
CA LYS A 60 -4.78 -7.72 -1.75
C LYS A 60 -4.44 -8.99 -2.51
N ALA A 61 -3.45 -8.97 -3.40
CA ALA A 61 -3.06 -10.13 -4.19
C ALA A 61 -2.59 -11.30 -3.31
N CYS A 62 -1.78 -11.03 -2.29
CA CYS A 62 -1.36 -12.04 -1.33
C CYS A 62 -2.56 -12.59 -0.52
N SER A 63 -3.47 -11.72 -0.07
CA SER A 63 -4.67 -12.13 0.68
C SER A 63 -5.58 -13.02 -0.16
N GLU A 64 -5.81 -12.67 -1.42
CA GLU A 64 -6.62 -13.45 -2.36
C GLU A 64 -6.00 -14.85 -2.60
N TYR A 65 -4.69 -14.92 -2.81
CA TYR A 65 -3.97 -16.19 -2.88
C TYR A 65 -4.12 -17.01 -1.60
N LEU A 66 -4.16 -16.36 -0.44
CA LEU A 66 -4.36 -16.98 0.86
C LEU A 66 -5.83 -17.31 1.16
N GLY A 67 -6.74 -17.11 0.21
CA GLY A 67 -8.16 -17.47 0.30
C GLY A 67 -9.05 -16.38 0.90
N GLU A 68 -8.56 -15.14 0.97
CA GLU A 68 -9.33 -14.00 1.47
C GLU A 68 -9.55 -12.98 0.34
N ASP A 69 -10.73 -13.03 -0.28
CA ASP A 69 -11.12 -12.04 -1.30
C ASP A 69 -11.55 -10.75 -0.62
N LEU A 70 -10.66 -9.78 -0.63
CA LEU A 70 -10.83 -8.48 -0.01
C LEU A 70 -11.07 -7.40 -1.08
N GLU A 71 -11.95 -6.44 -0.79
CA GLU A 71 -12.04 -5.24 -1.61
C GLU A 71 -10.79 -4.37 -1.46
N TYR A 72 -10.34 -3.74 -2.54
CA TYR A 72 -9.14 -2.88 -2.51
C TYR A 72 -9.24 -1.75 -1.48
N TYR A 73 -10.43 -1.15 -1.31
CA TYR A 73 -10.61 -0.13 -0.28
C TYR A 73 -10.33 -0.66 1.13
N PHE A 74 -10.58 -1.96 1.38
CA PHE A 74 -10.28 -2.55 2.68
C PHE A 74 -8.77 -2.71 2.89
N THR A 75 -8.00 -3.13 1.89
CA THR A 75 -6.54 -3.20 2.00
C THR A 75 -5.90 -1.82 2.16
N MET A 76 -6.48 -0.78 1.53
CA MET A 76 -6.07 0.61 1.70
C MET A 76 -6.26 1.11 3.14
N VAL A 77 -7.39 0.81 3.78
CA VAL A 77 -7.65 1.30 5.15
C VAL A 77 -7.01 0.41 6.20
N SER A 78 -7.00 -0.91 6.03
CA SER A 78 -6.39 -1.86 6.99
C SER A 78 -4.87 -1.70 7.08
N SER A 79 -4.20 -1.30 6.00
CA SER A 79 -2.79 -0.91 5.99
C SER A 79 -2.56 0.55 6.40
N ALA A 80 -3.63 1.30 6.69
CA ALA A 80 -3.63 2.74 6.91
C ALA A 80 -3.11 3.59 5.73
N ALA A 81 -2.83 3.01 4.57
CA ALA A 81 -2.41 3.71 3.36
C ALA A 81 -3.40 4.79 2.92
N ALA A 82 -4.71 4.55 3.15
CA ALA A 82 -5.78 5.47 2.80
C ALA A 82 -5.69 6.84 3.50
N PHE A 83 -4.97 6.93 4.62
CA PHE A 83 -4.95 8.11 5.49
C PHE A 83 -3.64 8.89 5.41
N ARG A 84 -2.64 8.39 4.66
CA ARG A 84 -1.30 9.00 4.59
C ARG A 84 -1.30 10.29 3.78
N LEU A 85 -0.43 11.18 4.16
CA LEU A 85 0.18 12.24 3.37
C LEU A 85 1.52 12.55 4.03
N VAL A 86 2.57 12.64 3.24
CA VAL A 86 3.94 12.91 3.69
C VAL A 86 4.56 13.99 2.81
N TRP A 87 5.31 14.91 3.42
CA TRP A 87 6.04 15.93 2.68
C TRP A 87 7.43 16.13 3.28
N ASN A 88 8.47 15.95 2.46
CA ASN A 88 9.84 16.20 2.87
C ASN A 88 10.08 17.72 2.94
N THR A 89 10.56 18.22 4.07
CA THR A 89 10.82 19.65 4.29
C THR A 89 12.21 20.11 3.85
N LYS A 90 13.08 19.15 3.47
CA LYS A 90 14.49 19.41 3.14
C LYS A 90 14.81 19.30 1.67
N CYS A 91 14.08 18.48 0.93
CA CYS A 91 14.27 18.26 -0.49
C CYS A 91 12.96 17.85 -1.18
N TRP A 92 12.97 17.87 -2.50
CA TRP A 92 11.90 17.35 -3.33
C TRP A 92 12.12 15.83 -3.47
N ASP A 93 11.17 15.03 -3.01
CA ASP A 93 11.18 13.57 -3.17
C ASP A 93 9.76 13.00 -3.34
N LEU A 94 9.66 11.76 -3.81
CA LEU A 94 8.40 11.05 -4.04
C LEU A 94 7.96 10.29 -2.78
N SER A 95 7.71 11.04 -1.69
CA SER A 95 7.42 10.49 -0.36
C SER A 95 6.08 9.77 -0.24
N ASN A 96 5.19 9.90 -1.24
CA ASN A 96 3.82 9.37 -1.22
C ASN A 96 3.57 8.24 -2.22
N VAL A 97 4.58 7.78 -2.96
CA VAL A 97 4.44 6.67 -3.91
C VAL A 97 3.92 5.41 -3.20
N ASP A 98 4.44 5.13 -2.01
CA ASP A 98 3.96 4.06 -1.14
C ASP A 98 3.92 4.51 0.34
N ILE A 99 3.66 3.57 1.25
CA ILE A 99 3.49 3.84 2.70
C ILE A 99 4.81 4.00 3.47
N PHE A 100 5.95 3.91 2.81
CA PHE A 100 7.28 3.78 3.39
C PHE A 100 7.61 4.84 4.45
N HIS A 101 7.33 6.12 4.19
CA HIS A 101 7.64 7.22 5.10
C HIS A 101 6.52 7.57 6.08
N THR A 102 5.44 6.79 6.12
CA THR A 102 4.22 7.13 6.87
C THR A 102 4.44 7.11 8.38
N LEU A 103 5.13 6.11 8.92
CA LEU A 103 5.53 6.02 10.32
C LEU A 103 7.05 5.97 10.44
N SER A 104 7.58 6.25 11.64
CA SER A 104 9.01 6.19 11.91
C SER A 104 9.55 4.78 11.87
N GLU A 105 8.76 3.82 12.37
CA GLU A 105 9.06 2.40 12.34
C GLU A 105 8.41 1.78 11.11
N THR A 106 9.21 1.52 10.09
CA THR A 106 8.74 0.97 8.80
C THR A 106 8.03 -0.37 8.96
N ASN A 107 8.54 -1.25 9.82
CA ASN A 107 7.91 -2.54 10.10
C ASN A 107 6.51 -2.41 10.73
N GLU A 108 6.25 -1.34 11.49
CA GLU A 108 4.93 -1.12 12.10
C GLU A 108 3.87 -0.88 11.03
N ILE A 109 4.11 0.03 10.09
CA ILE A 109 3.11 0.39 9.08
C ILE A 109 2.80 -0.79 8.15
N TYR A 110 3.83 -1.53 7.71
CA TYR A 110 3.64 -2.72 6.89
C TYR A 110 2.95 -3.86 7.64
N GLY A 111 3.07 -3.92 8.97
CA GLY A 111 2.41 -4.91 9.81
C GLY A 111 0.91 -4.69 10.01
N PHE A 112 0.38 -3.48 9.77
CA PHE A 112 -1.04 -3.18 10.00
C PHE A 112 -1.97 -4.07 9.17
N GLY A 113 -1.65 -4.29 7.89
CA GLY A 113 -2.46 -5.13 7.00
C GLY A 113 -2.56 -6.58 7.46
N ALA A 114 -1.45 -7.20 7.82
CA ALA A 114 -1.43 -8.59 8.32
C ALA A 114 -2.20 -8.72 9.64
N LYS A 115 -1.99 -7.79 10.59
CA LYS A 115 -2.73 -7.77 11.87
C LYS A 115 -4.23 -7.58 11.66
N ALA A 116 -4.63 -6.76 10.68
CA ALA A 116 -6.04 -6.58 10.36
C ALA A 116 -6.73 -7.88 9.92
N LEU A 117 -5.96 -8.82 9.39
CA LEU A 117 -6.42 -10.13 8.96
C LEU A 117 -6.20 -11.24 10.00
N GLY A 118 -5.67 -10.90 11.19
CA GLY A 118 -5.35 -11.88 12.23
C GLY A 118 -4.25 -12.85 11.79
N ARG A 119 -3.27 -12.37 11.01
CA ARG A 119 -2.16 -13.16 10.50
C ARG A 119 -0.84 -12.76 11.14
N GLU A 120 0.05 -13.73 11.24
CA GLU A 120 1.46 -13.50 11.58
C GLU A 120 2.07 -12.50 10.59
N PHE A 121 2.94 -11.64 11.10
CA PHE A 121 3.72 -10.72 10.29
C PHE A 121 5.20 -10.85 10.62
N SER A 122 5.99 -11.16 9.60
CA SER A 122 7.45 -11.22 9.66
C SER A 122 8.04 -10.13 8.77
N PHE A 123 9.13 -9.50 9.22
CA PHE A 123 9.80 -8.41 8.50
C PHE A 123 11.32 -8.53 8.69
N LEU A 124 12.06 -8.36 7.60
CA LEU A 124 13.51 -8.26 7.59
C LEU A 124 13.94 -7.07 6.73
N GLY A 125 14.50 -6.05 7.36
CA GLY A 125 15.12 -4.89 6.68
C GLY A 125 16.53 -5.20 6.24
N ARG A 126 16.98 -4.57 5.17
CA ARG A 126 18.38 -4.64 4.69
C ARG A 126 19.23 -3.57 5.41
N ASP A 127 19.52 -3.80 6.68
CA ASP A 127 20.38 -2.94 7.49
C ASP A 127 21.86 -3.33 7.35
N GLU A 128 22.77 -2.51 7.93
CA GLU A 128 24.18 -2.85 8.02
C GLU A 128 24.36 -4.19 8.76
N GLY A 129 24.86 -5.19 8.07
CA GLY A 129 25.13 -6.52 8.61
C GLY A 129 24.15 -7.61 8.17
N VAL A 130 23.02 -7.27 7.57
CA VAL A 130 22.12 -8.27 6.97
C VAL A 130 22.71 -8.76 5.64
N THR A 131 22.87 -10.07 5.52
CA THR A 131 23.50 -10.72 4.36
C THR A 131 22.47 -11.15 3.32
N LYS A 132 22.95 -11.39 2.08
CA LYS A 132 22.12 -12.00 1.02
C LYS A 132 21.53 -13.35 1.47
N GLU A 133 22.33 -14.13 2.20
CA GLU A 133 21.96 -15.46 2.67
C GLU A 133 20.82 -15.40 3.70
N GLU A 134 20.83 -14.44 4.62
CA GLU A 134 19.74 -14.24 5.59
C GLU A 134 18.46 -13.80 4.91
N PHE A 135 18.57 -12.88 3.95
CA PHE A 135 17.41 -12.42 3.17
C PHE A 135 16.80 -13.55 2.33
N MET A 136 17.66 -14.35 1.70
CA MET A 136 17.29 -15.52 0.93
C MET A 136 16.64 -16.60 1.80
N GLU A 137 17.19 -16.84 3.00
CA GLU A 137 16.61 -17.83 3.93
C GLU A 137 15.22 -17.41 4.42
N PHE A 138 15.02 -16.10 4.68
CA PHE A 138 13.69 -15.57 4.98
C PHE A 138 12.70 -15.88 3.86
N ILE A 139 13.04 -15.56 2.62
CA ILE A 139 12.17 -15.82 1.44
C ILE A 139 11.88 -17.30 1.31
N LYS A 140 12.91 -18.15 1.35
CA LYS A 140 12.76 -19.60 1.18
C LYS A 140 11.85 -20.20 2.24
N THR A 141 12.04 -19.84 3.51
CA THR A 141 11.24 -20.36 4.61
C THR A 141 9.75 -20.10 4.36
N HIS A 142 9.36 -18.86 4.06
CA HIS A 142 7.95 -18.53 3.87
C HIS A 142 7.37 -19.11 2.57
N ILE A 143 8.11 -19.04 1.47
CA ILE A 143 7.68 -19.63 0.19
C ILE A 143 7.51 -21.15 0.31
N ASP A 144 8.41 -21.84 1.01
CA ASP A 144 8.33 -23.29 1.22
C ASP A 144 7.14 -23.70 2.09
N GLU A 145 6.66 -22.80 2.93
CA GLU A 145 5.44 -22.95 3.74
C GLU A 145 4.16 -22.53 2.97
N GLY A 146 4.31 -22.01 1.74
CA GLY A 146 3.19 -21.64 0.88
C GLY A 146 2.71 -20.19 1.05
N TYR A 147 3.53 -19.32 1.64
CA TYR A 147 3.22 -17.90 1.82
C TYR A 147 4.02 -17.03 0.85
N PRO A 148 3.37 -16.26 -0.05
CA PRO A 148 4.07 -15.29 -0.86
C PRO A 148 4.66 -14.18 0.03
N CYS A 149 5.88 -13.73 -0.32
CA CYS A 149 6.51 -12.60 0.36
C CYS A 149 6.24 -11.30 -0.40
N ILE A 150 6.23 -10.17 0.32
CA ILE A 150 6.30 -8.84 -0.27
C ILE A 150 7.70 -8.31 -0.01
N ALA A 151 8.37 -7.82 -1.05
CA ALA A 151 9.69 -7.21 -0.93
C ALA A 151 9.65 -5.76 -1.40
N LEU A 152 10.57 -4.93 -0.90
CA LEU A 152 10.77 -3.57 -1.40
C LEU A 152 11.95 -3.59 -2.36
N GLY A 153 11.73 -3.12 -3.60
CA GLY A 153 12.73 -3.12 -4.65
C GLY A 153 12.72 -4.38 -5.52
N ILE A 154 13.80 -5.17 -5.51
CA ILE A 154 14.07 -6.32 -6.41
C ILE A 154 14.35 -5.85 -7.85
N ILE A 155 13.43 -5.13 -8.49
CA ILE A 155 13.56 -4.51 -9.81
C ILE A 155 13.17 -3.05 -9.67
N GLY A 156 14.06 -2.12 -10.06
CA GLY A 156 13.80 -0.68 -10.00
C GLY A 156 13.79 -0.10 -8.58
N PRO A 157 13.01 0.97 -8.37
CA PRO A 157 12.90 1.68 -7.08
C PRO A 157 12.40 0.79 -5.92
N PRO A 158 12.52 1.25 -4.65
CA PRO A 158 12.16 0.45 -3.47
C PRO A 158 10.64 0.36 -3.25
N GLU A 159 9.88 0.19 -4.32
CA GLU A 159 8.44 -0.06 -4.23
C GLU A 159 8.12 -1.52 -3.91
N PRO A 160 7.01 -1.79 -3.22
CA PRO A 160 6.55 -3.14 -2.94
C PRO A 160 6.36 -3.98 -4.20
N CYS A 161 6.79 -5.22 -4.14
CA CYS A 161 6.57 -6.24 -5.16
C CYS A 161 6.29 -7.59 -4.48
N ILE A 162 5.76 -8.56 -5.22
CA ILE A 162 5.44 -9.87 -4.68
C ILE A 162 6.49 -10.88 -5.13
N ILE A 163 7.07 -11.59 -4.19
CA ILE A 163 7.89 -12.78 -4.45
C ILE A 163 7.00 -14.00 -4.33
N THR A 164 6.86 -14.74 -5.42
CA THR A 164 6.03 -15.95 -5.51
C THR A 164 6.85 -17.22 -5.53
N GLY A 165 8.15 -17.11 -5.66
CA GLY A 165 9.02 -18.28 -5.71
C GLY A 165 10.48 -17.97 -5.88
N TYR A 166 11.27 -19.04 -5.83
CA TYR A 166 12.69 -19.01 -6.07
C TYR A 166 13.16 -20.24 -6.85
N LYS A 167 14.25 -20.10 -7.60
CA LYS A 167 14.97 -21.18 -8.28
C LYS A 167 16.47 -21.14 -7.91
N ASN A 168 17.19 -22.20 -8.22
CA ASN A 168 18.64 -22.31 -8.00
C ASN A 168 19.05 -21.96 -6.56
N ASN A 169 18.30 -22.49 -5.57
CA ASN A 169 18.49 -22.26 -4.13
C ASN A 169 18.37 -20.78 -3.70
N GLY A 170 17.63 -19.96 -4.46
CA GLY A 170 17.38 -18.55 -4.18
C GLY A 170 18.28 -17.59 -4.97
N GLU A 171 19.12 -18.09 -5.87
CA GLU A 171 19.87 -17.23 -6.79
C GLU A 171 18.93 -16.50 -7.77
N GLU A 172 17.78 -17.09 -8.08
CA GLU A 172 16.72 -16.49 -8.91
C GLU A 172 15.44 -16.34 -8.11
N LEU A 173 14.87 -15.14 -8.11
CA LEU A 173 13.55 -14.84 -7.55
C LEU A 173 12.51 -14.67 -8.65
N LEU A 174 11.27 -15.09 -8.37
CA LEU A 174 10.14 -14.97 -9.27
C LEU A 174 8.99 -14.23 -8.58
N GLY A 175 8.17 -13.50 -9.38
CA GLY A 175 7.01 -12.84 -8.82
C GLY A 175 6.40 -11.76 -9.70
N TRP A 176 5.73 -10.81 -9.07
CA TRP A 176 5.15 -9.62 -9.69
C TRP A 176 5.84 -8.36 -9.22
N ASN A 177 6.33 -7.54 -10.16
CA ASN A 177 6.91 -6.23 -9.88
C ASN A 177 6.32 -5.18 -10.81
N PHE A 178 6.09 -3.98 -10.30
CA PHE A 178 5.49 -2.88 -11.05
C PHE A 178 6.35 -2.41 -12.23
N PHE A 179 7.67 -2.62 -12.14
CA PHE A 179 8.66 -2.23 -13.16
C PHE A 179 9.15 -3.40 -14.03
N GLN A 180 8.57 -4.60 -13.91
CA GLN A 180 9.07 -5.79 -14.63
C GLN A 180 9.01 -5.68 -16.16
N ASN A 181 8.26 -4.72 -16.71
CA ASN A 181 8.18 -4.45 -18.14
C ASN A 181 8.70 -3.05 -18.50
N ASP A 182 9.30 -2.33 -17.57
CA ASP A 182 9.86 -1.01 -17.83
C ASP A 182 11.25 -1.16 -18.47
N PRO A 183 11.48 -0.60 -19.67
CA PRO A 183 12.77 -0.73 -20.37
C PRO A 183 13.96 -0.16 -19.59
N GLU A 184 13.74 0.79 -18.70
CA GLU A 184 14.80 1.38 -17.87
C GLU A 184 15.30 0.39 -16.81
N PHE A 185 14.39 -0.36 -16.18
CA PHE A 185 14.71 -1.22 -15.04
C PHE A 185 14.78 -2.72 -15.40
N ALA A 186 14.06 -3.15 -16.42
CA ALA A 186 13.85 -4.57 -16.74
C ALA A 186 14.68 -5.10 -17.92
N SER A 187 15.74 -4.41 -18.34
CA SER A 187 16.54 -4.81 -19.51
C SER A 187 17.14 -6.23 -19.43
N ASN A 188 17.32 -6.79 -18.24
CA ASN A 188 17.85 -8.13 -17.98
C ASN A 188 16.87 -9.02 -17.22
N ILE A 189 15.58 -8.71 -17.26
CA ILE A 189 14.53 -9.48 -16.59
C ILE A 189 13.85 -10.37 -17.62
N GLU A 190 13.75 -11.65 -17.31
CA GLU A 190 12.95 -12.60 -18.06
C GLU A 190 11.53 -12.66 -17.47
N ILE A 191 10.55 -12.92 -18.34
CA ILE A 191 9.16 -13.17 -17.91
C ILE A 191 8.86 -14.64 -18.22
N ASP A 192 8.44 -15.40 -17.21
CA ASP A 192 8.09 -16.79 -17.40
C ASP A 192 6.69 -16.99 -18.03
N GLU A 193 6.30 -18.24 -18.29
CA GLU A 193 5.02 -18.57 -18.90
C GLU A 193 3.80 -18.16 -18.04
N SER A 194 3.99 -17.96 -16.73
CA SER A 194 2.96 -17.48 -15.79
C SER A 194 2.84 -15.95 -15.75
N GLY A 195 3.77 -15.25 -16.41
CA GLY A 195 3.88 -13.81 -16.36
C GLY A 195 4.75 -13.29 -15.21
N TYR A 196 5.31 -14.18 -14.39
CA TYR A 196 6.21 -13.78 -13.31
C TYR A 196 7.55 -13.31 -13.85
N PHE A 197 8.11 -12.25 -13.26
CA PHE A 197 9.51 -11.93 -13.53
C PHE A 197 10.42 -13.03 -13.02
N VAL A 198 11.59 -13.18 -13.65
CA VAL A 198 12.70 -14.01 -13.18
C VAL A 198 13.93 -13.12 -13.06
N CYS A 199 14.38 -12.89 -11.81
CA CYS A 199 15.48 -11.99 -11.51
C CYS A 199 16.61 -12.71 -10.77
N SER A 200 17.79 -12.79 -11.40
CA SER A 200 19.01 -13.39 -10.82
C SER A 200 19.90 -12.36 -10.10
N ARG A 201 19.74 -11.07 -10.41
CA ARG A 201 20.58 -9.99 -9.86
C ARG A 201 19.87 -9.18 -8.77
N TRP A 202 18.86 -9.78 -8.14
CA TRP A 202 17.98 -9.10 -7.18
C TRP A 202 18.73 -8.47 -5.99
N TRP A 203 19.85 -9.04 -5.56
CA TRP A 203 20.66 -8.49 -4.46
C TRP A 203 21.59 -7.35 -4.89
N GLU A 204 21.90 -7.25 -6.18
CA GLU A 204 22.71 -6.16 -6.73
C GLU A 204 21.93 -4.83 -6.76
N ASN A 205 20.61 -4.89 -6.79
CA ASN A 205 19.79 -3.70 -6.66
C ASN A 205 19.91 -3.15 -5.22
N THR A 206 20.47 -1.95 -5.09
CA THR A 206 20.63 -1.26 -3.80
C THR A 206 19.30 -0.82 -3.19
N ASP A 207 18.26 -0.72 -4.03
CA ASP A 207 16.89 -0.40 -3.64
C ASP A 207 16.10 -1.62 -3.14
N THR A 208 16.71 -2.81 -3.14
CA THR A 208 16.19 -3.96 -2.39
C THR A 208 16.41 -3.70 -0.90
N GLN A 209 15.38 -3.20 -0.20
CA GLN A 209 15.52 -2.66 1.16
C GLN A 209 14.90 -3.51 2.26
N ALA A 210 13.86 -4.28 1.95
CA ALA A 210 13.19 -5.12 2.93
C ALA A 210 12.46 -6.28 2.28
N VAL A 211 12.19 -7.31 3.08
CA VAL A 211 11.24 -8.38 2.74
C VAL A 211 10.32 -8.61 3.94
N MET A 212 9.07 -8.92 3.67
CA MET A 212 8.06 -9.19 4.67
C MET A 212 7.14 -10.31 4.20
N CYS A 213 6.49 -10.96 5.15
CA CYS A 213 5.53 -12.01 4.89
C CYS A 213 4.31 -11.89 5.80
N MET A 214 3.16 -12.10 5.20
CA MET A 214 1.91 -12.34 5.89
C MET A 214 1.72 -13.85 5.98
N GLY A 215 2.01 -14.42 7.16
CA GLY A 215 2.07 -15.87 7.41
C GLY A 215 0.72 -16.50 7.77
N ALA A 216 0.77 -17.48 8.66
CA ALA A 216 -0.39 -18.22 9.14
C ALA A 216 -1.41 -17.32 9.87
N ILE A 217 -2.63 -17.83 10.02
CA ILE A 217 -3.61 -17.21 10.91
C ILE A 217 -3.14 -17.44 12.35
N ASP A 218 -2.89 -16.35 13.07
CA ASP A 218 -2.34 -16.34 14.43
C ASP A 218 -3.38 -15.89 15.48
N GLY A 219 -4.41 -15.18 15.04
CA GLY A 219 -5.40 -14.63 15.95
C GLY A 219 -6.72 -14.25 15.29
N GLU A 220 -7.49 -13.43 16.03
CA GLU A 220 -8.69 -12.82 15.48
C GLU A 220 -8.34 -11.61 14.63
N LYS A 221 -9.16 -11.32 13.63
CA LYS A 221 -9.08 -10.06 12.87
C LYS A 221 -9.30 -8.90 13.84
N ILE A 222 -8.51 -7.85 13.70
CA ILE A 222 -8.71 -6.63 14.52
C ILE A 222 -10.07 -5.99 14.21
N SER A 223 -10.59 -5.27 15.20
CA SER A 223 -11.88 -4.59 15.07
C SER A 223 -11.80 -3.38 14.12
N ASN A 224 -12.95 -2.96 13.62
CA ASN A 224 -13.04 -1.72 12.84
C ASN A 224 -12.56 -0.49 13.63
N ASP A 225 -12.75 -0.50 14.96
CA ASP A 225 -12.26 0.57 15.84
C ASP A 225 -10.74 0.66 15.84
N GLU A 226 -10.05 -0.48 15.86
CA GLU A 226 -8.58 -0.53 15.78
C GLU A 226 -8.07 -0.11 14.40
N ILE A 227 -8.77 -0.50 13.31
CA ILE A 227 -8.47 -0.02 11.96
C ILE A 227 -8.60 1.52 11.90
N ILE A 228 -9.69 2.06 12.46
CA ILE A 228 -9.91 3.50 12.54
C ILE A 228 -8.84 4.18 13.41
N ALA A 229 -8.44 3.57 14.53
CA ALA A 229 -7.39 4.09 15.41
C ALA A 229 -6.04 4.18 14.70
N ASN A 230 -5.68 3.17 13.89
CA ASN A 230 -4.50 3.22 13.03
C ASN A 230 -4.58 4.36 12.00
N GLY A 231 -5.76 4.55 11.41
CA GLY A 231 -6.02 5.68 10.51
C GLY A 231 -5.86 7.04 11.21
N VAL A 232 -6.39 7.18 12.42
CA VAL A 232 -6.21 8.40 13.25
C VAL A 232 -4.73 8.64 13.54
N LYS A 233 -3.98 7.59 13.91
CA LYS A 233 -2.52 7.67 14.15
C LYS A 233 -1.77 8.22 12.92
N VAL A 234 -2.11 7.73 11.72
CA VAL A 234 -1.46 8.14 10.47
C VAL A 234 -1.88 9.55 10.04
N LEU A 235 -3.15 9.90 10.14
CA LEU A 235 -3.68 11.20 9.71
C LEU A 235 -3.32 12.35 10.68
N THR A 236 -3.01 12.04 11.96
CA THR A 236 -2.59 13.03 12.95
C THR A 236 -1.28 13.69 12.52
N GLY A 237 -1.27 15.04 12.54
CA GLY A 237 -0.12 15.84 12.14
C GLY A 237 1.08 15.63 13.05
N ARG A 238 2.27 15.55 12.46
CA ARG A 238 3.56 15.48 13.15
C ARG A 238 4.72 15.77 12.21
N GLU A 239 5.85 16.15 12.76
CA GLU A 239 7.12 16.25 12.04
C GLU A 239 8.14 15.28 12.63
N GLU A 240 8.74 14.43 11.80
CA GLU A 240 9.73 13.44 12.18
C GLU A 240 10.78 13.28 11.08
N TYR A 241 12.06 13.34 11.46
CA TYR A 241 13.22 13.14 10.56
C TYR A 241 13.23 14.00 9.29
N GLY A 242 12.61 15.20 9.35
CA GLY A 242 12.52 16.12 8.23
C GLY A 242 11.32 15.87 7.31
N TYR A 243 10.39 15.02 7.73
CA TYR A 243 9.11 14.81 7.05
C TYR A 243 7.97 15.36 7.90
N CYS A 244 7.16 16.23 7.33
CA CYS A 244 5.82 16.53 7.85
C CYS A 244 4.85 15.45 7.38
N LYS A 245 4.03 14.93 8.29
CA LYS A 245 3.14 13.79 8.07
C LYS A 245 1.71 14.11 8.47
N GLY A 246 0.73 13.39 7.91
CA GLY A 246 -0.68 13.60 8.20
C GLY A 246 -1.13 15.01 7.84
N ILE A 247 -1.96 15.64 8.69
CA ILE A 247 -2.51 16.98 8.40
C ILE A 247 -1.45 18.09 8.38
N ASP A 248 -0.27 17.92 9.00
CA ASP A 248 0.82 18.90 8.97
C ASP A 248 1.57 18.88 7.61
N ALA A 249 1.50 17.79 6.87
CA ALA A 249 2.08 17.70 5.54
C ALA A 249 1.46 18.69 4.55
N TYR A 250 0.19 19.06 4.72
CA TYR A 250 -0.46 20.07 3.88
C TYR A 250 0.19 21.45 4.00
N ASP A 251 0.57 21.85 5.22
CA ASP A 251 1.23 23.15 5.43
C ASP A 251 2.64 23.14 4.83
N ALA A 252 3.39 22.06 5.01
CA ALA A 252 4.72 21.92 4.43
C ALA A 252 4.67 21.94 2.89
N TRP A 253 3.72 21.21 2.30
CA TRP A 253 3.49 21.21 0.85
C TRP A 253 3.14 22.61 0.34
N LYS A 254 2.16 23.28 0.97
CA LYS A 254 1.76 24.65 0.63
C LYS A 254 2.92 25.63 0.74
N ASN A 255 3.74 25.55 1.80
CA ASN A 255 4.90 26.39 1.99
C ASN A 255 5.95 26.18 0.89
N ALA A 256 6.18 24.93 0.47
CA ALA A 256 7.08 24.61 -0.62
C ALA A 256 6.60 25.24 -1.95
N LEU A 257 5.29 25.14 -2.27
CA LEU A 257 4.70 25.75 -3.47
C LEU A 257 4.71 27.29 -3.42
N GLY A 258 4.60 27.89 -2.25
CA GLY A 258 4.61 29.35 -2.03
C GLY A 258 6.01 29.97 -2.13
N ASN A 259 7.07 29.18 -2.16
CA ASN A 259 8.44 29.70 -2.29
C ASN A 259 8.76 30.01 -3.76
N ASP A 260 8.43 31.21 -4.22
CA ASP A 260 8.59 31.63 -5.63
C ASP A 260 10.04 31.44 -6.14
N SER A 261 11.06 31.50 -5.29
CA SER A 261 12.46 31.31 -5.68
C SER A 261 12.75 29.90 -6.22
N GLU A 262 11.98 28.90 -5.81
CA GLU A 262 12.09 27.51 -6.27
C GLU A 262 11.51 27.27 -7.67
N PHE A 263 10.74 28.22 -8.19
CA PHE A 263 10.03 28.11 -9.48
C PHE A 263 10.52 29.09 -10.53
N THR A 264 11.67 29.72 -10.29
CA THR A 264 12.31 30.60 -11.27
C THR A 264 12.89 29.78 -12.42
N VAL A 265 12.44 30.06 -13.64
CA VAL A 265 12.90 29.39 -14.85
C VAL A 265 13.62 30.37 -15.73
N SER A 266 14.87 30.07 -16.14
CA SER A 266 15.58 30.86 -17.15
C SER A 266 15.22 30.40 -18.56
N ASP A 267 15.87 29.32 -19.04
CA ASP A 267 15.72 28.81 -20.40
C ASP A 267 15.29 27.33 -20.49
N ASN A 268 15.23 26.61 -19.37
CA ASN A 268 14.90 25.19 -19.32
C ASN A 268 13.84 24.87 -18.26
N LEU A 269 12.63 24.57 -18.69
CA LEU A 269 11.51 24.18 -17.82
C LEU A 269 11.74 22.84 -17.11
N PHE A 270 12.58 21.96 -17.66
CA PHE A 270 12.81 20.63 -17.06
C PHE A 270 13.49 20.67 -15.68
N VAL A 271 14.02 21.81 -15.25
CA VAL A 271 14.47 22.00 -13.85
C VAL A 271 13.31 21.88 -12.85
N LEU A 272 12.06 21.98 -13.31
CA LEU A 272 10.85 21.80 -12.50
C LEU A 272 10.28 20.37 -12.56
N PHE A 273 10.90 19.45 -13.30
CA PHE A 273 10.35 18.11 -13.54
C PHE A 273 10.15 17.33 -12.23
N GLU A 274 11.19 17.24 -11.41
CA GLU A 274 11.11 16.57 -10.10
C GLU A 274 10.06 17.19 -9.19
N LYS A 275 9.99 18.54 -9.16
CA LYS A 275 8.96 19.25 -8.39
C LYS A 275 7.55 18.94 -8.88
N MET A 276 7.36 18.80 -10.20
CA MET A 276 6.06 18.41 -10.76
C MET A 276 5.70 16.98 -10.37
N LEU A 277 6.66 16.06 -10.41
CA LEU A 277 6.43 14.68 -9.97
C LEU A 277 6.00 14.62 -8.49
N CYS A 278 6.63 15.40 -7.60
CA CYS A 278 6.22 15.50 -6.20
C CYS A 278 4.79 16.02 -6.03
N GLN A 279 4.33 16.96 -6.89
CA GLN A 279 2.94 17.42 -6.88
C GLN A 279 1.99 16.28 -7.27
N MET A 280 2.31 15.58 -8.37
CA MET A 280 1.50 14.47 -8.87
C MET A 280 1.42 13.33 -7.87
N ASP A 281 2.52 13.03 -7.21
CA ASP A 281 2.64 12.03 -6.16
C ASP A 281 1.70 12.34 -4.98
N ALA A 282 1.80 13.54 -4.41
CA ALA A 282 0.93 13.96 -3.30
C ALA A 282 -0.56 13.98 -3.70
N MET A 283 -0.90 14.49 -4.88
CA MET A 283 -2.29 14.51 -5.36
C MET A 283 -2.83 13.10 -5.58
N SER A 284 -2.04 12.20 -6.19
CA SER A 284 -2.43 10.80 -6.42
C SER A 284 -2.63 10.06 -5.10
N CYS A 285 -1.75 10.28 -4.13
CA CYS A 285 -1.86 9.74 -2.78
C CYS A 285 -3.19 10.13 -2.11
N ILE A 286 -3.57 11.42 -2.17
CA ILE A 286 -4.83 11.88 -1.59
C ILE A 286 -6.02 11.32 -2.36
N ILE A 287 -6.00 11.34 -3.69
CA ILE A 287 -7.13 10.84 -4.50
C ILE A 287 -7.38 9.36 -4.18
N ASP A 288 -6.38 8.50 -4.38
CA ASP A 288 -6.52 7.07 -4.16
C ASP A 288 -6.86 6.77 -2.69
N GLY A 289 -6.15 7.40 -1.75
CA GLY A 289 -6.36 7.18 -0.32
C GLY A 289 -7.76 7.58 0.14
N ARG A 290 -8.19 8.83 -0.11
CA ARG A 290 -9.43 9.37 0.45
C ARG A 290 -10.68 8.82 -0.24
N GLU A 291 -10.61 8.46 -1.54
CA GLU A 291 -11.72 7.74 -2.20
C GLU A 291 -11.95 6.37 -1.57
N ASN A 292 -10.89 5.63 -1.26
CA ASN A 292 -11.00 4.32 -0.63
C ASN A 292 -11.38 4.41 0.84
N ALA A 293 -10.90 5.42 1.58
CA ALA A 293 -11.41 5.73 2.92
C ALA A 293 -12.92 6.04 2.91
N ALA A 294 -13.38 6.85 1.95
CA ALA A 294 -14.80 7.15 1.81
C ALA A 294 -15.66 5.90 1.53
N LYS A 295 -15.19 4.98 0.66
CA LYS A 295 -15.87 3.70 0.41
C LYS A 295 -15.98 2.86 1.68
N PHE A 296 -14.89 2.74 2.45
CA PHE A 296 -14.86 2.01 3.71
C PHE A 296 -15.88 2.56 4.71
N PHE A 297 -15.88 3.87 4.96
CA PHE A 297 -16.82 4.46 5.91
C PHE A 297 -18.28 4.39 5.45
N ARG A 298 -18.55 4.41 4.15
CA ARG A 298 -19.90 4.14 3.63
C ARG A 298 -20.33 2.70 3.87
N SER A 299 -19.44 1.73 3.64
CA SER A 299 -19.70 0.31 3.96
C SER A 299 -19.96 0.12 5.47
N LEU A 300 -19.18 0.77 6.32
CA LEU A 300 -19.42 0.75 7.79
C LEU A 300 -20.77 1.35 8.15
N ALA A 301 -21.21 2.41 7.50
CA ALA A 301 -22.51 3.03 7.76
C ALA A 301 -23.68 2.09 7.48
N GLU A 302 -23.52 1.10 6.61
CA GLU A 302 -24.56 0.09 6.32
C GLU A 302 -24.69 -0.95 7.45
N THR A 303 -23.60 -1.25 8.14
CA THR A 303 -23.52 -2.32 9.14
C THR A 303 -23.44 -1.82 10.60
N TRP A 304 -23.08 -0.56 10.80
CA TRP A 304 -22.83 0.04 12.11
C TRP A 304 -23.85 1.12 12.47
N GLU A 305 -25.08 0.72 12.75
CA GLU A 305 -26.24 1.62 12.92
C GLU A 305 -25.99 2.73 13.96
N ILE A 306 -25.32 2.44 15.08
CA ILE A 306 -25.02 3.43 16.15
C ILE A 306 -24.16 4.59 15.66
N ASN A 307 -23.24 4.32 14.72
CA ASN A 307 -22.31 5.30 14.18
C ASN A 307 -22.63 5.71 12.72
N LYS A 308 -23.75 5.27 12.17
CA LYS A 308 -24.12 5.46 10.76
C LYS A 308 -23.99 6.91 10.28
N GLU A 309 -24.58 7.85 11.01
CA GLU A 309 -24.50 9.27 10.64
C GLU A 309 -23.06 9.79 10.65
N LYS A 310 -22.25 9.40 11.66
CA LYS A 310 -20.85 9.79 11.72
C LYS A 310 -20.03 9.17 10.60
N CYS A 311 -20.22 7.88 10.33
CA CYS A 311 -19.54 7.20 9.21
C CYS A 311 -19.84 7.87 7.87
N ASN A 312 -21.10 8.24 7.60
CA ASN A 312 -21.46 8.99 6.41
C ASN A 312 -20.77 10.36 6.35
N ARG A 313 -20.72 11.09 7.44
CA ARG A 313 -20.02 12.39 7.49
C ARG A 313 -18.52 12.26 7.29
N ILE A 314 -17.89 11.22 7.84
CA ILE A 314 -16.46 10.91 7.59
C ILE A 314 -16.25 10.61 6.11
N ALA A 315 -17.10 9.76 5.54
CA ALA A 315 -17.04 9.43 4.11
C ALA A 315 -17.18 10.67 3.22
N ASP A 316 -18.09 11.57 3.54
CA ASP A 316 -18.31 12.82 2.80
C ASP A 316 -17.11 13.77 2.92
N ALA A 317 -16.48 13.84 4.12
CA ALA A 317 -15.27 14.65 4.31
C ALA A 317 -14.11 14.12 3.46
N PHE A 318 -13.85 12.81 3.46
CA PHE A 318 -12.82 12.20 2.60
C PHE A 318 -13.13 12.34 1.11
N ALA A 319 -14.39 12.18 0.69
CA ALA A 319 -14.78 12.39 -0.71
C ALA A 319 -14.52 13.84 -1.17
N ARG A 320 -14.80 14.84 -0.32
CA ARG A 320 -14.51 16.26 -0.61
C ARG A 320 -13.00 16.53 -0.64
N CYS A 321 -12.22 15.85 0.21
CA CYS A 321 -10.76 15.95 0.19
C CYS A 321 -10.19 15.39 -1.14
N ALA A 322 -10.63 14.21 -1.57
CA ALA A 322 -10.25 13.64 -2.85
C ALA A 322 -10.64 14.53 -4.03
N GLU A 323 -11.82 15.13 -3.99
CA GLU A 323 -12.29 16.06 -5.04
C GLU A 323 -11.42 17.32 -5.11
N ALA A 324 -10.99 17.88 -3.97
CA ALA A 324 -10.05 19.00 -3.97
C ALA A 324 -8.71 18.62 -4.63
N ALA A 325 -8.19 17.41 -4.38
CA ALA A 325 -6.97 16.92 -5.02
C ALA A 325 -7.16 16.69 -6.54
N LYS A 326 -8.32 16.22 -6.98
CA LYS A 326 -8.64 16.13 -8.42
C LYS A 326 -8.68 17.51 -9.08
N GLN A 327 -9.22 18.52 -8.41
CA GLN A 327 -9.22 19.88 -8.90
C GLN A 327 -7.79 20.43 -9.03
N MET A 328 -6.90 20.18 -8.05
CA MET A 328 -5.48 20.53 -8.17
C MET A 328 -4.84 19.88 -9.40
N ARG A 329 -5.06 18.58 -9.60
CA ARG A 329 -4.52 17.85 -10.76
C ARG A 329 -5.03 18.44 -12.08
N ASN A 330 -6.30 18.80 -12.16
CA ASN A 330 -6.89 19.40 -13.35
C ASN A 330 -6.28 20.78 -13.70
N LEU A 331 -5.83 21.55 -12.70
CA LEU A 331 -5.12 22.81 -12.94
C LEU A 331 -3.80 22.58 -13.68
N PHE A 332 -3.07 21.51 -13.37
CA PHE A 332 -1.84 21.18 -14.06
C PHE A 332 -2.07 20.57 -15.44
N GLY A 333 -3.11 19.77 -15.63
CA GLY A 333 -3.48 19.15 -16.92
C GLY A 333 -3.11 17.68 -17.01
N ASP A 334 -2.89 17.21 -18.24
CA ASP A 334 -2.65 15.80 -18.54
C ASP A 334 -1.15 15.47 -18.52
N MET A 335 -0.77 14.33 -17.98
CA MET A 335 0.63 13.84 -17.95
C MET A 335 1.23 13.62 -19.34
N SER A 336 0.42 13.46 -20.38
CA SER A 336 0.91 13.40 -21.77
C SER A 336 1.47 14.73 -22.29
N ASP A 337 1.14 15.85 -21.63
CA ASP A 337 1.68 17.19 -21.92
C ASP A 337 2.55 17.68 -20.75
N MET A 338 3.67 17.02 -20.53
CA MET A 338 4.60 17.39 -19.46
C MET A 338 5.08 18.83 -19.56
N GLU A 339 5.38 19.31 -20.77
CA GLU A 339 5.83 20.69 -20.97
C GLU A 339 4.74 21.71 -20.54
N GLY A 340 3.48 21.44 -20.89
CA GLY A 340 2.35 22.24 -20.46
C GLY A 340 2.17 22.25 -18.94
N MET A 341 2.35 21.10 -18.29
CA MET A 341 2.31 21.00 -16.84
C MET A 341 3.43 21.79 -16.16
N LEU A 342 4.66 21.73 -16.68
CA LEU A 342 5.80 22.48 -16.16
C LEU A 342 5.60 23.98 -16.31
N LYS A 343 5.02 24.46 -17.42
CA LYS A 343 4.65 25.87 -17.61
C LYS A 343 3.64 26.34 -16.56
N LYS A 344 2.64 25.52 -16.26
CA LYS A 344 1.64 25.80 -15.23
C LYS A 344 2.24 25.79 -13.82
N LEU A 345 3.18 24.90 -13.54
CA LEU A 345 3.89 24.88 -12.26
C LEU A 345 4.79 26.13 -12.10
N ALA A 346 5.40 26.64 -13.18
CA ALA A 346 6.15 27.89 -13.16
C ALA A 346 5.24 29.13 -12.94
N ASP A 347 3.96 29.04 -13.31
CA ASP A 347 3.01 30.15 -13.22
C ASP A 347 2.50 30.35 -11.78
N LYS A 348 2.85 31.48 -11.17
CA LYS A 348 2.47 31.80 -9.79
C LYS A 348 0.95 31.78 -9.55
N PRO A 349 0.09 32.42 -10.39
CA PRO A 349 -1.36 32.33 -10.25
C PRO A 349 -1.89 30.89 -10.14
N VAL A 350 -1.35 29.94 -10.91
CA VAL A 350 -1.73 28.51 -10.83
C VAL A 350 -1.32 27.91 -9.49
N ARG A 351 -0.08 28.18 -9.04
CA ARG A 351 0.38 27.70 -7.71
C ARG A 351 -0.45 28.30 -6.57
N ASP A 352 -0.81 29.60 -6.64
CA ASP A 352 -1.66 30.23 -5.64
C ASP A 352 -3.05 29.55 -5.56
N GLU A 353 -3.64 29.17 -6.70
CA GLU A 353 -4.91 28.44 -6.75
C GLU A 353 -4.76 27.01 -6.19
N VAL A 354 -3.67 26.32 -6.50
CA VAL A 354 -3.35 25.01 -5.89
C VAL A 354 -3.20 25.14 -4.38
N CYS A 355 -2.54 26.17 -3.86
CA CYS A 355 -2.43 26.43 -2.42
C CYS A 355 -3.80 26.60 -1.74
N ILE A 356 -4.77 27.27 -2.40
CA ILE A 356 -6.15 27.38 -1.89
C ILE A 356 -6.83 26.01 -1.82
N LEU A 357 -6.60 25.14 -2.80
CA LEU A 357 -7.15 23.79 -2.81
C LEU A 357 -6.48 22.88 -1.77
N ILE A 358 -5.19 23.05 -1.51
CA ILE A 358 -4.46 22.38 -0.42
C ILE A 358 -5.10 22.75 0.94
N ASP A 359 -5.40 24.03 1.18
CA ASP A 359 -6.09 24.47 2.41
C ASP A 359 -7.48 23.80 2.54
N LYS A 360 -8.23 23.70 1.45
CA LYS A 360 -9.54 23.00 1.45
C LYS A 360 -9.40 21.53 1.78
N ALA A 361 -8.43 20.84 1.15
CA ALA A 361 -8.16 19.43 1.42
C ALA A 361 -7.79 19.20 2.89
N LYS A 362 -6.91 20.05 3.46
CA LYS A 362 -6.56 20.03 4.88
C LYS A 362 -7.78 20.19 5.80
N ILE A 363 -8.69 21.11 5.48
CA ILE A 363 -9.92 21.32 6.28
C ILE A 363 -10.77 20.04 6.27
N PHE A 364 -10.94 19.38 5.13
CA PHE A 364 -11.74 18.17 5.02
C PHE A 364 -11.10 16.99 5.74
N ASP A 365 -9.79 16.78 5.60
CA ASP A 365 -9.07 15.75 6.37
C ASP A 365 -9.11 16.02 7.87
N SER A 366 -9.03 17.28 8.31
CA SER A 366 -9.15 17.65 9.72
C SER A 366 -10.55 17.40 10.26
N GLU A 367 -11.61 17.62 9.46
CA GLU A 367 -12.99 17.26 9.81
C GLU A 367 -13.13 15.73 9.96
N ALA A 368 -12.60 14.98 9.00
CA ALA A 368 -12.61 13.51 9.05
C ALA A 368 -11.86 12.99 10.29
N LEU A 369 -10.66 13.50 10.57
CA LEU A 369 -9.86 13.13 11.74
C LEU A 369 -10.63 13.35 13.05
N ALA A 370 -11.23 14.53 13.23
CA ALA A 370 -12.00 14.84 14.44
C ALA A 370 -13.21 13.91 14.62
N LEU A 371 -13.88 13.56 13.52
CA LEU A 371 -15.00 12.62 13.55
C LEU A 371 -14.54 11.19 13.85
N MET A 372 -13.45 10.70 13.22
CA MET A 372 -12.86 9.38 13.51
C MET A 372 -12.46 9.26 14.98
N ASP A 373 -11.77 10.24 15.53
CA ASP A 373 -11.39 10.28 16.95
C ASP A 373 -12.61 10.24 17.88
N SER A 374 -13.72 10.89 17.48
CA SER A 374 -14.99 10.85 18.24
C SER A 374 -15.75 9.52 18.17
N VAL A 375 -15.44 8.68 17.18
CA VAL A 375 -16.01 7.32 17.07
C VAL A 375 -15.32 6.40 18.06
N ILE A 376 -13.99 6.46 18.13
CA ILE A 376 -13.17 5.59 18.99
C ILE A 376 -13.37 5.91 20.48
N LYS A 377 -13.40 7.21 20.86
CA LYS A 377 -13.49 7.67 22.26
C LYS A 377 -14.83 7.39 22.97
N LYS A 378 -15.89 7.05 22.25
CA LYS A 378 -17.20 6.74 22.86
C LYS A 378 -17.33 5.32 23.39
N GLN A 379 -16.35 4.47 23.18
CA GLN A 379 -16.38 3.06 23.59
C GLN A 379 -15.51 2.77 24.83
N ASN A 380 -14.75 3.76 25.30
CA ASN A 380 -14.00 3.73 26.56
C ASN A 380 -14.77 4.51 27.65
#